data_808301de667a04aa3bc0d1114a724d6f
#
_entry.id   808301de667a04aa3bc0d1114a724d6f
#
_cell.length_a   1.000
_cell.length_b   1.000
_cell.length_c   1.000
_cell.angle_alpha   90.00
_cell.angle_beta   90.00
_cell.angle_gamma   90.00
#
_symmetry.space_group_name_H-M   'P 1'
#
loop_
_entity.id
_entity.type
_entity.pdbx_description
1 polymer ?
#
loop_
_entity_poly.entity_id
_entity_poly.type
_entity_poly.pdbx_seq_one_letter_code
_entity_poly.pdbx_strand_id
1 'polypeptide(L)'
;GAWLQIMEAYEGGGFGYHATLPTDSLRIFRDAICETENFGLEKARTAQVELGRRVRTLLVAHGLPSVAAEGFTSPAVIVSYTADPELKSGKKFAEAGLQVAAGVPLMCDEGEEFQTFRIGLFGLDKLQNIERTVTALDKALCRIIQ
;
A
#
# COMPACT_ATOMS: atom_id res chain seq x y z
N GLY A 1 -22.57 -13.09 -17.39
CA GLY A 1 -21.51 -13.73 -16.60
C GLY A 1 -22.08 -14.35 -15.32
N ALA A 2 -21.28 -15.11 -14.57
CA ALA A 2 -21.75 -15.89 -13.40
C ALA A 2 -22.50 -15.06 -12.35
N TRP A 3 -22.06 -13.83 -12.10
CA TRP A 3 -22.75 -12.93 -11.15
C TRP A 3 -24.16 -12.54 -11.59
N LEU A 4 -24.37 -12.31 -12.89
CA LEU A 4 -25.70 -12.02 -13.43
C LEU A 4 -26.66 -13.22 -13.25
N GLN A 5 -26.17 -14.43 -13.53
CA GLN A 5 -26.96 -15.65 -13.33
C GLN A 5 -27.37 -15.87 -11.87
N ILE A 6 -26.49 -15.54 -10.92
CA ILE A 6 -26.79 -15.60 -9.49
C ILE A 6 -27.88 -14.58 -9.13
N MET A 7 -27.77 -13.35 -9.62
CA MET A 7 -28.73 -12.29 -9.39
C MET A 7 -30.12 -12.69 -9.95
N GLU A 8 -30.17 -13.15 -11.20
CA GLU A 8 -31.40 -13.62 -11.85
C GLU A 8 -32.05 -14.80 -11.10
N ALA A 9 -31.23 -15.72 -10.55
CA ALA A 9 -31.75 -16.84 -9.74
C ALA A 9 -32.45 -16.34 -8.48
N TYR A 10 -31.85 -15.35 -7.77
CA TYR A 10 -32.48 -14.78 -6.58
C TYR A 10 -33.72 -13.94 -6.89
N GLU A 11 -33.70 -13.15 -7.96
CA GLU A 11 -34.87 -12.38 -8.44
C GLU A 11 -36.03 -13.30 -8.86
N GLY A 12 -35.72 -14.48 -9.40
CA GLY A 12 -36.70 -15.50 -9.75
C GLY A 12 -37.18 -16.35 -8.56
N GLY A 13 -36.79 -16.01 -7.30
CA GLY A 13 -37.16 -16.73 -6.09
C GLY A 13 -36.41 -18.05 -5.85
N GLY A 14 -35.40 -18.31 -6.65
CA GLY A 14 -34.48 -19.44 -6.49
C GLY A 14 -33.20 -19.04 -5.71
N PHE A 15 -32.15 -19.81 -5.89
CA PHE A 15 -30.83 -19.51 -5.36
C PHE A 15 -29.73 -19.92 -6.34
N GLY A 16 -28.58 -19.28 -6.21
CA GLY A 16 -27.38 -19.62 -6.96
C GLY A 16 -26.14 -19.07 -6.25
N TYR A 17 -24.99 -19.68 -6.50
CA TYR A 17 -23.71 -19.15 -6.01
C TYR A 17 -22.59 -19.55 -6.97
N HIS A 18 -21.55 -18.73 -7.02
CA HIS A 18 -20.37 -19.00 -7.85
C HIS A 18 -19.24 -19.65 -7.03
N ALA A 19 -19.11 -19.25 -5.76
CA ALA A 19 -18.13 -19.77 -4.83
C ALA A 19 -18.67 -19.68 -3.40
N THR A 20 -18.12 -20.51 -2.52
CA THR A 20 -18.41 -20.41 -1.08
C THR A 20 -17.98 -19.04 -0.54
N LEU A 21 -18.84 -18.39 0.23
CA LEU A 21 -18.52 -17.13 0.88
C LEU A 21 -17.33 -17.30 1.82
N PRO A 22 -16.32 -16.42 1.77
CA PRO A 22 -15.17 -16.46 2.65
C PRO A 22 -15.54 -15.88 4.03
N THR A 23 -16.38 -16.59 4.79
CA THR A 23 -16.98 -16.11 6.04
C THR A 23 -15.95 -15.67 7.07
N ASP A 24 -14.81 -16.39 7.19
CA ASP A 24 -13.72 -16.01 8.09
C ASP A 24 -13.07 -14.70 7.69
N SER A 25 -12.85 -14.49 6.39
CA SER A 25 -12.33 -13.22 5.88
C SER A 25 -13.30 -12.08 6.10
N LEU A 26 -14.60 -12.32 5.94
CA LEU A 26 -15.64 -11.31 6.20
C LEU A 26 -15.70 -10.94 7.68
N ARG A 27 -15.53 -11.92 8.59
CA ARG A 27 -15.44 -11.66 10.03
C ARG A 27 -14.23 -10.82 10.37
N ILE A 28 -13.05 -11.17 9.87
CA ILE A 28 -11.81 -10.40 10.07
C ILE A 28 -11.97 -8.98 9.52
N PHE A 29 -12.59 -8.82 8.35
CA PHE A 29 -12.85 -7.51 7.75
C PHE A 29 -13.78 -6.66 8.62
N ARG A 30 -14.87 -7.23 9.12
CA ARG A 30 -15.77 -6.56 10.08
C ARG A 30 -14.99 -6.09 11.32
N ASP A 31 -14.17 -6.96 11.90
CA ASP A 31 -13.41 -6.66 13.10
C ASP A 31 -12.41 -5.52 12.85
N ALA A 32 -11.75 -5.50 11.68
CA ALA A 32 -10.87 -4.41 11.26
C ALA A 32 -11.62 -3.08 11.06
N ILE A 33 -12.84 -3.12 10.53
CA ILE A 33 -13.70 -1.92 10.43
C ILE A 33 -14.01 -1.37 11.82
N CYS A 34 -14.49 -2.21 12.74
CA CYS A 34 -14.81 -1.80 14.12
C CYS A 34 -13.59 -1.24 14.85
N GLU A 35 -12.41 -1.85 14.66
CA GLU A 35 -11.16 -1.34 15.22
C GLU A 35 -10.83 0.05 14.67
N THR A 36 -11.02 0.27 13.37
CA THR A 36 -10.77 1.56 12.71
C THR A 36 -11.76 2.63 13.18
N GLU A 37 -13.02 2.28 13.34
CA GLU A 37 -14.06 3.18 13.89
C GLU A 37 -13.75 3.57 15.34
N ASN A 38 -13.33 2.63 16.17
CA ASN A 38 -12.92 2.88 17.56
C ASN A 38 -11.67 3.75 17.65
N PHE A 39 -10.73 3.62 16.72
CA PHE A 39 -9.58 4.52 16.61
C PHE A 39 -10.00 5.93 16.18
N GLY A 40 -11.04 6.04 15.39
CA GLY A 40 -11.61 7.27 14.82
C GLY A 40 -11.18 7.51 13.37
N LEU A 41 -12.15 7.56 12.47
CA LEU A 41 -11.91 7.68 11.02
C LEU A 41 -11.13 8.94 10.66
N GLU A 42 -11.47 10.09 11.25
CA GLU A 42 -10.74 11.36 11.00
C GLU A 42 -9.33 11.33 11.57
N LYS A 43 -9.13 10.67 12.71
CA LYS A 43 -7.81 10.46 13.28
C LYS A 43 -6.97 9.56 12.39
N ALA A 44 -7.56 8.47 11.88
CA ALA A 44 -6.91 7.56 10.93
C ALA A 44 -6.51 8.30 9.64
N ARG A 45 -7.41 9.13 9.08
CA ARG A 45 -7.16 9.95 7.89
C ARG A 45 -5.99 10.92 8.12
N THR A 46 -6.01 11.65 9.22
CA THR A 46 -4.94 12.61 9.55
C THR A 46 -3.60 11.91 9.74
N ALA A 47 -3.58 10.81 10.48
CA ALA A 47 -2.37 10.00 10.68
C ALA A 47 -1.84 9.42 9.36
N GLN A 48 -2.72 8.98 8.45
CA GLN A 48 -2.32 8.48 7.14
C GLN A 48 -1.66 9.55 6.27
N VAL A 49 -2.21 10.77 6.27
CA VAL A 49 -1.61 11.90 5.54
C VAL A 49 -0.22 12.23 6.11
N GLU A 50 -0.10 12.30 7.42
CA GLU A 50 1.18 12.59 8.08
C GLU A 50 2.21 11.49 7.82
N LEU A 51 1.84 10.22 7.95
CA LEU A 51 2.72 9.09 7.65
C LEU A 51 3.21 9.14 6.19
N GLY A 52 2.29 9.33 5.24
CA GLY A 52 2.63 9.42 3.81
C GLY A 52 3.59 10.57 3.51
N ARG A 53 3.35 11.74 4.09
CA ARG A 53 4.22 12.91 3.96
C ARG A 53 5.62 12.62 4.50
N ARG A 54 5.75 12.08 5.71
CA ARG A 54 7.04 11.78 6.36
C ARG A 54 7.83 10.72 5.61
N VAL A 55 7.20 9.64 5.19
CA VAL A 55 7.87 8.58 4.42
C VAL A 55 8.36 9.12 3.07
N ARG A 56 7.58 9.96 2.39
CA ARG A 56 8.00 10.57 1.12
C ARG A 56 9.20 11.51 1.33
N THR A 57 9.19 12.34 2.36
CA THR A 57 10.33 13.19 2.72
C THR A 57 11.57 12.36 3.00
N LEU A 58 11.44 11.27 3.73
CA LEU A 58 12.54 10.36 4.03
C LEU A 58 13.13 9.74 2.75
N LEU A 59 12.29 9.22 1.86
CA LEU A 59 12.75 8.63 0.59
C LEU A 59 13.51 9.63 -0.27
N VAL A 60 13.01 10.87 -0.38
CA VAL A 60 13.70 11.95 -1.10
C VAL A 60 15.06 12.24 -0.48
N ALA A 61 15.16 12.27 0.86
CA ALA A 61 16.44 12.47 1.55
C ALA A 61 17.46 11.35 1.27
N HIS A 62 16.99 10.14 0.97
CA HIS A 62 17.81 9.01 0.53
C HIS A 62 18.02 8.93 -1.00
N GLY A 63 17.68 9.98 -1.75
CA GLY A 63 17.87 10.02 -3.20
C GLY A 63 16.85 9.21 -4.01
N LEU A 64 15.71 8.88 -3.42
CA LEU A 64 14.62 8.11 -4.02
C LEU A 64 13.39 9.01 -4.25
N PRO A 65 13.37 9.84 -5.32
CA PRO A 65 12.30 10.79 -5.55
C PRO A 65 10.96 10.11 -5.87
N SER A 66 9.86 10.77 -5.51
CA SER A 66 8.51 10.30 -5.80
C SER A 66 8.16 10.46 -7.28
N VAL A 67 7.43 9.50 -7.84
CA VAL A 67 6.85 9.58 -9.18
C VAL A 67 5.69 10.58 -9.23
N ALA A 68 4.95 10.72 -8.12
CA ALA A 68 3.79 11.60 -8.07
C ALA A 68 4.20 13.07 -8.15
N ALA A 69 3.56 13.81 -9.04
CA ALA A 69 3.67 15.26 -9.12
C ALA A 69 3.14 15.94 -7.84
N GLU A 70 3.56 17.17 -7.61
CA GLU A 70 3.04 17.99 -6.51
C GLU A 70 1.51 18.14 -6.62
N GLY A 71 0.82 18.02 -5.50
CA GLY A 71 -0.65 18.04 -5.45
C GLY A 71 -1.34 16.71 -5.77
N PHE A 72 -0.63 15.71 -6.30
CA PHE A 72 -1.18 14.40 -6.67
C PHE A 72 -0.62 13.25 -5.84
N THR A 73 -0.10 13.53 -4.67
CA THR A 73 0.54 12.55 -3.79
C THR A 73 -0.48 11.70 -3.05
N SER A 74 -0.43 10.37 -3.20
CA SER A 74 -1.21 9.45 -2.37
C SER A 74 -0.61 9.36 -0.95
N PRO A 75 -1.41 9.45 0.11
CA PRO A 75 -0.90 9.25 1.46
C PRO A 75 -0.68 7.77 1.82
N ALA A 76 -1.29 6.85 1.09
CA ALA A 76 -1.32 5.43 1.44
C ALA A 76 -0.35 4.55 0.61
N VAL A 77 0.00 5.00 -0.60
CA VAL A 77 0.95 4.31 -1.47
C VAL A 77 1.96 5.32 -2.01
N ILE A 78 3.23 5.02 -1.84
CA ILE A 78 4.31 5.83 -2.40
C ILE A 78 4.99 5.02 -3.50
N VAL A 79 5.10 5.62 -4.67
CA VAL A 79 5.89 5.11 -5.80
C VAL A 79 7.11 6.00 -5.93
N SER A 80 8.29 5.40 -5.88
CA SER A 80 9.56 6.13 -6.01
C SER A 80 10.40 5.58 -7.15
N TYR A 81 11.09 6.47 -7.83
CA TYR A 81 12.10 6.10 -8.82
C TYR A 81 13.29 5.42 -8.16
N THR A 82 13.95 4.54 -8.90
CA THR A 82 15.23 3.96 -8.55
C THR A 82 16.00 3.58 -9.82
N ALA A 83 17.32 3.68 -9.75
CA ALA A 83 18.20 3.12 -10.76
C ALA A 83 18.71 1.71 -10.41
N ASP A 84 18.38 1.22 -9.20
CA ASP A 84 18.84 -0.07 -8.68
C ASP A 84 17.81 -1.17 -8.94
N PRO A 85 18.13 -2.19 -9.77
CA PRO A 85 17.22 -3.30 -10.06
C PRO A 85 16.83 -4.13 -8.83
N GLU A 86 17.66 -4.18 -7.79
CA GLU A 86 17.35 -4.92 -6.56
C GLU A 86 16.41 -4.12 -5.64
N LEU A 87 16.41 -2.79 -5.71
CA LEU A 87 15.38 -1.95 -5.10
C LEU A 87 14.06 -2.06 -5.89
N LYS A 88 14.13 -2.03 -7.23
CA LYS A 88 12.96 -2.23 -8.11
C LYS A 88 12.22 -3.52 -7.82
N SER A 89 12.96 -4.63 -7.66
CA SER A 89 12.39 -5.95 -7.37
C SER A 89 11.93 -6.12 -5.92
N GLY A 90 12.35 -5.24 -5.01
CA GLY A 90 12.12 -5.34 -3.57
C GLY A 90 13.07 -6.26 -2.84
N LYS A 91 14.07 -6.87 -3.51
CA LYS A 91 15.02 -7.83 -2.92
C LYS A 91 15.80 -7.23 -1.75
N LYS A 92 16.44 -6.07 -1.94
CA LYS A 92 17.17 -5.39 -0.86
C LYS A 92 16.29 -5.04 0.32
N PHE A 93 15.04 -4.63 0.08
CA PHE A 93 14.08 -4.39 1.16
C PHE A 93 13.78 -5.67 1.94
N ALA A 94 13.57 -6.81 1.25
CA ALA A 94 13.33 -8.09 1.91
C ALA A 94 14.53 -8.54 2.76
N GLU A 95 15.75 -8.36 2.28
CA GLU A 95 16.99 -8.62 3.04
C GLU A 95 17.13 -7.73 4.28
N ALA A 96 16.58 -6.52 4.23
CA ALA A 96 16.49 -5.62 5.37
C ALA A 96 15.28 -5.88 6.29
N GLY A 97 14.49 -6.93 6.02
CA GLY A 97 13.31 -7.31 6.82
C GLY A 97 12.05 -6.51 6.48
N LEU A 98 11.99 -5.85 5.33
CA LEU A 98 10.84 -5.09 4.87
C LEU A 98 10.19 -5.74 3.65
N GLN A 99 8.87 -5.76 3.64
CA GLN A 99 8.09 -6.15 2.47
C GLN A 99 7.59 -4.93 1.73
N VAL A 100 8.03 -4.77 0.49
CA VAL A 100 7.60 -3.74 -0.45
C VAL A 100 7.10 -4.39 -1.74
N ALA A 101 6.44 -3.63 -2.59
CA ALA A 101 6.01 -4.12 -3.89
C ALA A 101 6.97 -3.66 -5.00
N ALA A 102 7.27 -4.55 -5.93
CA ALA A 102 8.00 -4.20 -7.14
C ALA A 102 7.27 -3.10 -7.93
N GLY A 103 8.04 -2.29 -8.65
CA GLY A 103 7.49 -1.31 -9.57
C GLY A 103 6.75 -1.99 -10.73
N VAL A 104 5.79 -1.28 -11.27
CA VAL A 104 5.02 -1.70 -12.44
C VAL A 104 5.03 -0.57 -13.48
N PRO A 105 4.92 -0.90 -14.78
CA PRO A 105 4.73 0.13 -15.80
C PRO A 105 3.41 0.87 -15.55
N LEU A 106 3.41 2.17 -15.78
CA LEU A 106 2.22 3.01 -15.64
C LEU A 106 1.37 3.03 -16.92
N MET A 107 1.92 2.56 -18.04
CA MET A 107 1.29 2.53 -19.37
C MET A 107 0.93 3.93 -19.89
N CYS A 108 1.82 4.89 -19.65
CA CYS A 108 1.70 6.30 -20.06
C CYS A 108 2.94 6.78 -20.83
N ASP A 109 3.42 5.96 -21.73
CA ASP A 109 4.55 6.23 -22.65
C ASP A 109 5.91 6.45 -21.93
N GLU A 110 6.07 5.84 -20.74
CA GLU A 110 7.36 5.85 -20.04
C GLU A 110 8.45 5.08 -20.81
N GLY A 111 9.68 5.60 -20.76
CA GLY A 111 10.85 4.99 -21.41
C GLY A 111 11.27 3.65 -20.77
N GLU A 112 12.15 2.91 -21.47
CA GLU A 112 12.65 1.61 -21.00
C GLU A 112 13.42 1.70 -19.68
N GLU A 113 14.01 2.87 -19.39
CA GLU A 113 14.73 3.15 -18.13
C GLU A 113 13.81 3.43 -16.96
N PHE A 114 12.48 3.46 -17.14
CA PHE A 114 11.52 3.70 -16.07
C PHE A 114 11.55 2.56 -15.06
N GLN A 115 12.15 2.84 -13.91
CA GLN A 115 12.27 1.88 -12.83
C GLN A 115 11.75 2.48 -11.53
N THR A 116 10.86 1.76 -10.88
CA THR A 116 10.23 2.18 -9.62
C THR A 116 10.07 1.02 -8.66
N PHE A 117 9.79 1.34 -7.40
CA PHE A 117 9.24 0.44 -6.40
C PHE A 117 8.07 1.12 -5.67
N ARG A 118 7.30 0.34 -4.93
CA ARG A 118 6.10 0.84 -4.24
C ARG A 118 6.12 0.46 -2.77
N ILE A 119 5.79 1.43 -1.92
CA ILE A 119 5.60 1.19 -0.48
C ILE A 119 4.14 1.43 -0.12
N GLY A 120 3.48 0.39 0.42
CA GLY A 120 2.15 0.50 1.01
C GLY A 120 2.23 0.85 2.50
N LEU A 121 1.50 1.87 2.91
CA LEU A 121 1.51 2.39 4.28
C LEU A 121 0.20 2.08 5.03
N PHE A 122 -0.40 0.94 4.71
CA PHE A 122 -1.67 0.53 5.30
C PHE A 122 -1.51 -0.06 6.70
N GLY A 123 -2.59 0.01 7.48
CA GLY A 123 -2.76 -0.64 8.77
C GLY A 123 -2.63 0.30 9.97
N LEU A 124 -3.57 0.16 10.92
CA LEU A 124 -3.66 0.99 12.12
C LEU A 124 -2.40 0.96 12.97
N ASP A 125 -1.67 -0.17 13.01
CA ASP A 125 -0.41 -0.26 13.73
C ASP A 125 0.60 0.81 13.30
N LYS A 126 0.71 1.09 11.99
CA LYS A 126 1.58 2.15 11.45
C LYS A 126 1.05 3.53 11.80
N LEU A 127 -0.27 3.72 11.72
CA LEU A 127 -0.92 5.01 11.99
C LEU A 127 -0.85 5.39 13.48
N GLN A 128 -0.90 4.40 14.37
CA GLN A 128 -0.73 4.59 15.81
C GLN A 128 0.74 4.83 16.21
N ASN A 129 1.69 4.42 15.37
CA ASN A 129 3.12 4.41 15.68
C ASN A 129 3.95 5.00 14.52
N ILE A 130 3.60 6.19 14.06
CA ILE A 130 4.24 6.86 12.91
C ILE A 130 5.75 6.99 13.12
N GLU A 131 6.20 7.43 14.30
CA GLU A 131 7.62 7.62 14.61
C GLU A 131 8.40 6.31 14.50
N ARG A 132 7.88 5.24 15.09
CA ARG A 132 8.47 3.90 14.99
C ARG A 132 8.54 3.43 13.53
N THR A 133 7.49 3.65 12.76
CA THR A 133 7.40 3.24 11.36
C THR A 133 8.43 3.96 10.50
N VAL A 134 8.52 5.27 10.62
CA VAL A 134 9.49 6.10 9.88
C VAL A 134 10.92 5.74 10.27
N THR A 135 11.21 5.62 11.57
CA THR A 135 12.54 5.25 12.06
C THR A 135 12.97 3.85 11.61
N ALA A 136 12.05 2.89 11.58
CA ALA A 136 12.35 1.54 11.10
C ALA A 136 12.70 1.53 9.60
N LEU A 137 11.95 2.29 8.79
CA LEU A 137 12.24 2.46 7.37
C LEU A 137 13.59 3.16 7.16
N ASP A 138 13.87 4.23 7.88
CA ASP A 138 15.15 4.97 7.79
C ASP A 138 16.35 4.07 8.07
N LYS A 139 16.30 3.30 9.16
CA LYS A 139 17.34 2.32 9.49
C LYS A 139 17.56 1.27 8.41
N ALA A 140 16.48 0.84 7.75
CA ALA A 140 16.58 -0.10 6.64
C ALA A 140 17.20 0.58 5.40
N LEU A 141 16.76 1.78 5.04
CA LEU A 141 17.31 2.55 3.93
C LEU A 141 18.81 2.82 4.11
N CYS A 142 19.27 3.18 5.31
CA CYS A 142 20.69 3.35 5.62
C CYS A 142 21.53 2.09 5.39
N ARG A 143 20.94 0.90 5.43
CA ARG A 143 21.66 -0.37 5.18
C ARG A 143 21.70 -0.76 3.71
N ILE A 144 20.65 -0.41 2.96
CA ILE A 144 20.48 -0.89 1.58
C ILE A 144 20.91 0.13 0.52
N ILE A 145 21.04 1.39 0.90
CA ILE A 145 21.52 2.49 0.06
C ILE A 145 22.92 2.89 0.57
N GLN A 146 23.91 2.09 0.19
CA GLN A 146 25.33 2.38 0.44
C GLN A 146 26.05 2.60 -0.88
#